data_bba4689c4ee2b235094d50999162ad5c
#
_entry.id   bba4689c4ee2b235094d50999162ad5c
#
_cell.length_a   1.000
_cell.length_b   1.000
_cell.length_c   1.000
_cell.angle_alpha   90.00
_cell.angle_beta   90.00
_cell.angle_gamma   90.00
#
_symmetry.space_group_name_H-M   'P 1'
#
loop_
_entity.id
_entity.type
_entity.pdbx_description
1 polymer ?
#
loop_
_entity_poly.entity_id
_entity_poly.type
_entity_poly.pdbx_seq_one_letter_code
_entity_poly.pdbx_strand_id
1 'polypeptide(L)'
;MAYFCSSDWHFGHKRMIRSGERAFESIADHDAFIFETVRRWFETDDVLGHVPGPADTFYFLGDWGEAPWRIEREMRLLFERVPFKKVAVLGNHDHTDQRKLIAHLFDEVYAFPVYISDTVVLSHYPVAVYDSQVNVHGHLHGSRLRDPNHLNASIAVAGYEPLTQTQVEGVLAGLPTWSGAFLHEPYAADYLFVDGTPRDVVVHNDGSIDLAASLRMREESTQGDVAQGDAAQEE
;
A
#
# COMPACT_ATOMS: atom_id res chain seq x y z
N MET A 1 5.03 22.18 9.16
CA MET A 1 5.41 21.19 8.14
C MET A 1 4.67 19.91 8.50
N ALA A 2 3.79 19.45 7.63
CA ALA A 2 3.08 18.19 7.80
C ALA A 2 3.39 17.27 6.61
N TYR A 3 3.15 15.97 6.79
CA TYR A 3 3.18 15.04 5.67
C TYR A 3 1.95 14.14 5.65
N PHE A 4 1.66 13.62 4.48
CA PHE A 4 0.61 12.63 4.27
C PHE A 4 1.04 11.63 3.19
N CYS A 5 0.56 10.39 3.31
CA CYS A 5 1.00 9.26 2.51
C CYS A 5 -0.19 8.56 1.86
N SER A 6 0.02 8.03 0.66
CA SER A 6 -0.91 7.11 0.02
C SER A 6 -0.17 6.16 -0.91
N SER A 7 -0.77 5.04 -1.26
CA SER A 7 -0.22 4.06 -2.20
C SER A 7 -1.31 3.31 -2.95
N ASP A 8 -0.89 2.48 -3.89
CA ASP A 8 -1.74 1.49 -4.55
C ASP A 8 -2.95 2.11 -5.26
N TRP A 9 -2.73 3.19 -6.02
CA TRP A 9 -3.81 3.84 -6.78
C TRP A 9 -4.32 2.97 -7.92
N HIS A 10 -3.41 2.23 -8.59
CA HIS A 10 -3.72 1.25 -9.61
C HIS A 10 -4.57 1.77 -10.77
N PHE A 11 -4.27 2.97 -11.28
CA PHE A 11 -4.94 3.53 -12.45
C PHE A 11 -4.89 2.57 -13.65
N GLY A 12 -6.03 2.33 -14.26
CA GLY A 12 -6.16 1.44 -15.41
C GLY A 12 -6.01 -0.06 -15.13
N HIS A 13 -5.82 -0.48 -13.88
CA HIS A 13 -5.57 -1.86 -13.49
C HIS A 13 -6.89 -2.65 -13.37
N LYS A 14 -7.37 -3.19 -14.49
CA LYS A 14 -8.65 -3.89 -14.59
C LYS A 14 -8.80 -5.08 -13.64
N ARG A 15 -7.69 -5.71 -13.25
CA ARG A 15 -7.71 -6.86 -12.35
C ARG A 15 -8.27 -6.49 -10.97
N MET A 16 -8.00 -5.28 -10.46
CA MET A 16 -8.49 -4.80 -9.17
C MET A 16 -10.02 -4.84 -9.05
N ILE A 17 -10.72 -4.65 -10.18
CA ILE A 17 -12.18 -4.73 -10.24
C ILE A 17 -12.63 -6.18 -10.44
N ARG A 18 -11.97 -6.91 -11.34
CA ARG A 18 -12.36 -8.30 -11.67
C ARG A 18 -12.16 -9.27 -10.51
N SER A 19 -11.15 -9.04 -9.65
CA SER A 19 -10.90 -9.83 -8.45
C SER A 19 -11.85 -9.51 -7.29
N GLY A 20 -12.64 -8.43 -7.41
CA GLY A 20 -13.50 -7.95 -6.32
C GLY A 20 -12.77 -7.14 -5.25
N GLU A 21 -11.48 -6.85 -5.43
CA GLU A 21 -10.70 -6.05 -4.48
C GLU A 21 -11.22 -4.61 -4.37
N ARG A 22 -11.86 -4.12 -5.43
CA ARG A 22 -12.48 -2.79 -5.48
C ARG A 22 -13.84 -2.84 -6.16
N ALA A 23 -14.87 -2.34 -5.46
CA ALA A 23 -16.26 -2.39 -5.88
C ALA A 23 -16.63 -1.22 -6.82
N PHE A 24 -16.14 -1.26 -8.07
CA PHE A 24 -16.50 -0.32 -9.13
C PHE A 24 -17.11 -1.05 -10.33
N GLU A 25 -18.04 -0.41 -11.03
CA GLU A 25 -18.68 -1.00 -12.22
C GLU A 25 -17.72 -1.05 -13.41
N SER A 26 -16.81 -0.06 -13.52
CA SER A 26 -15.82 -0.01 -14.59
C SER A 26 -14.49 0.57 -14.11
N ILE A 27 -13.44 0.33 -14.90
CA ILE A 27 -12.11 0.92 -14.65
C ILE A 27 -12.13 2.44 -14.86
N ALA A 28 -13.04 2.97 -15.66
CA ALA A 28 -13.19 4.40 -15.84
C ALA A 28 -13.78 5.06 -14.58
N ASP A 29 -14.78 4.43 -13.96
CA ASP A 29 -15.37 4.92 -12.71
C ASP A 29 -14.36 4.86 -11.57
N HIS A 30 -13.58 3.76 -11.49
CA HIS A 30 -12.48 3.63 -10.53
C HIS A 30 -11.46 4.76 -10.71
N ASP A 31 -10.94 4.94 -11.94
CA ASP A 31 -9.90 5.93 -12.21
C ASP A 31 -10.39 7.36 -11.92
N ALA A 32 -11.63 7.66 -12.29
CA ALA A 32 -12.25 8.95 -12.01
C ALA A 32 -12.42 9.19 -10.51
N PHE A 33 -12.88 8.17 -9.77
CA PHE A 33 -13.05 8.25 -8.31
C PHE A 33 -11.72 8.48 -7.59
N ILE A 34 -10.67 7.71 -7.95
CA ILE A 34 -9.34 7.90 -7.35
C ILE A 34 -8.79 9.29 -7.66
N PHE A 35 -8.93 9.75 -8.92
CA PHE A 35 -8.49 11.09 -9.29
C PHE A 35 -9.18 12.19 -8.47
N GLU A 36 -10.51 12.17 -8.37
CA GLU A 36 -11.27 13.15 -7.60
C GLU A 36 -10.93 13.10 -6.10
N THR A 37 -10.69 11.91 -5.58
CA THR A 37 -10.24 11.69 -4.21
C THR A 37 -8.89 12.36 -3.96
N VAL A 38 -7.90 12.11 -4.82
CA VAL A 38 -6.56 12.73 -4.72
C VAL A 38 -6.62 14.25 -4.93
N ARG A 39 -7.45 14.71 -5.87
CA ARG A 39 -7.66 16.15 -6.10
C ARG A 39 -8.22 16.83 -4.85
N ARG A 40 -9.20 16.22 -4.18
CA ARG A 40 -9.74 16.73 -2.90
C ARG A 40 -8.64 16.85 -1.83
N TRP A 41 -7.80 15.83 -1.68
CA TRP A 41 -6.69 15.90 -0.70
C TRP A 41 -5.72 17.04 -0.97
N PHE A 42 -5.50 17.36 -2.24
CA PHE A 42 -4.50 18.33 -2.65
C PHE A 42 -5.02 19.77 -2.66
N GLU A 43 -6.32 19.97 -2.82
CA GLU A 43 -6.94 21.27 -3.03
C GLU A 43 -7.83 21.75 -1.87
N THR A 44 -8.08 20.89 -0.85
CA THR A 44 -8.94 21.25 0.29
C THR A 44 -8.23 21.10 1.65
N ASP A 45 -8.88 21.52 2.70
CA ASP A 45 -8.40 21.39 4.10
C ASP A 45 -8.86 20.11 4.80
N ASP A 46 -9.59 19.25 4.10
CA ASP A 46 -10.24 18.04 4.66
C ASP A 46 -9.25 17.07 5.31
N VAL A 47 -8.02 16.99 4.79
CA VAL A 47 -7.03 15.98 5.20
C VAL A 47 -6.14 16.48 6.34
N LEU A 48 -5.54 17.65 6.16
CA LEU A 48 -4.55 18.20 7.10
C LEU A 48 -5.14 19.26 8.05
N GLY A 49 -6.43 19.60 7.92
CA GLY A 49 -7.04 20.72 8.59
C GLY A 49 -6.60 22.08 8.05
N HIS A 50 -5.87 22.08 6.96
CA HIS A 50 -5.49 23.24 6.13
C HIS A 50 -5.24 22.77 4.71
N VAL A 51 -5.38 23.67 3.73
CA VAL A 51 -5.01 23.37 2.34
C VAL A 51 -3.50 23.13 2.26
N PRO A 52 -3.03 21.97 1.75
CA PRO A 52 -1.60 21.67 1.70
C PRO A 52 -0.78 22.75 1.00
N GLY A 53 0.29 23.19 1.61
CA GLY A 53 1.11 24.30 1.18
C GLY A 53 2.59 23.98 0.99
N PRO A 54 3.45 24.97 0.69
CA PRO A 54 4.87 24.74 0.36
C PRO A 54 5.70 24.11 1.48
N ALA A 55 5.20 24.13 2.72
CA ALA A 55 5.85 23.50 3.88
C ALA A 55 5.50 22.01 4.04
N ASP A 56 4.49 21.53 3.31
CA ASP A 56 4.01 20.16 3.45
C ASP A 56 4.64 19.22 2.42
N THR A 57 4.54 17.92 2.67
CA THR A 57 5.09 16.89 1.77
C THR A 57 4.08 15.77 1.57
N PHE A 58 3.80 15.44 0.33
CA PHE A 58 3.06 14.25 -0.05
C PHE A 58 4.03 13.11 -0.41
N TYR A 59 3.80 11.93 0.17
CA TYR A 59 4.52 10.70 -0.15
C TYR A 59 3.60 9.70 -0.84
N PHE A 60 3.92 9.37 -2.06
CA PHE A 60 3.31 8.27 -2.79
C PHE A 60 4.16 7.01 -2.63
N LEU A 61 3.58 5.93 -2.12
CA LEU A 61 4.33 4.72 -1.78
C LEU A 61 4.14 3.60 -2.83
N GLY A 62 4.01 3.98 -4.10
CA GLY A 62 4.09 3.08 -5.24
C GLY A 62 2.76 2.51 -5.71
N ASP A 63 2.86 1.77 -6.82
CA ASP A 63 1.77 1.16 -7.55
C ASP A 63 0.79 2.18 -8.12
N TRP A 64 1.34 3.03 -9.01
CA TRP A 64 0.56 4.02 -9.76
C TRP A 64 -0.53 3.36 -10.61
N GLY A 65 -0.19 2.31 -11.37
CA GLY A 65 -1.16 1.58 -12.18
C GLY A 65 -0.61 0.95 -13.44
N GLU A 66 -1.46 0.22 -14.19
CA GLU A 66 -1.07 -0.49 -15.42
C GLU A 66 -1.17 0.37 -16.68
N ALA A 67 -2.06 1.38 -16.69
CA ALA A 67 -2.30 2.23 -17.84
C ALA A 67 -2.11 3.71 -17.48
N PRO A 68 -0.87 4.15 -17.24
CA PRO A 68 -0.57 5.49 -16.71
C PRO A 68 -1.09 6.62 -17.58
N TRP A 69 -1.17 6.43 -18.91
CA TRP A 69 -1.66 7.44 -19.85
C TRP A 69 -3.15 7.77 -19.72
N ARG A 70 -3.96 6.92 -19.05
CA ARG A 70 -5.41 7.12 -18.92
C ARG A 70 -5.77 8.37 -18.11
N ILE A 71 -4.93 8.73 -17.15
CA ILE A 71 -5.15 9.84 -16.23
C ILE A 71 -3.96 10.81 -16.21
N GLU A 72 -2.98 10.62 -17.12
CA GLU A 72 -1.72 11.37 -17.12
C GLU A 72 -1.94 12.87 -17.22
N ARG A 73 -2.82 13.30 -18.13
CA ARG A 73 -3.07 14.72 -18.38
C ARG A 73 -3.66 15.41 -17.15
N GLU A 74 -4.66 14.81 -16.56
CA GLU A 74 -5.37 15.33 -15.40
C GLU A 74 -4.44 15.40 -14.19
N MET A 75 -3.67 14.34 -13.94
CA MET A 75 -2.70 14.27 -12.86
C MET A 75 -1.57 15.26 -13.06
N ARG A 76 -1.07 15.43 -14.28
CA ARG A 76 -0.06 16.46 -14.60
C ARG A 76 -0.56 17.85 -14.24
N LEU A 77 -1.75 18.23 -14.71
CA LEU A 77 -2.35 19.52 -14.42
C LEU A 77 -2.60 19.75 -12.92
N LEU A 78 -2.94 18.68 -12.18
CA LEU A 78 -3.09 18.74 -10.74
C LEU A 78 -1.73 18.95 -10.05
N PHE A 79 -0.73 18.13 -10.38
CA PHE A 79 0.60 18.16 -9.78
C PHE A 79 1.38 19.46 -10.07
N GLU A 80 1.14 20.09 -11.21
CA GLU A 80 1.74 21.39 -11.57
C GLU A 80 1.17 22.56 -10.74
N ARG A 81 -0.06 22.43 -10.25
CA ARG A 81 -0.73 23.51 -9.50
C ARG A 81 -0.45 23.48 -8.00
N VAL A 82 -0.15 22.29 -7.46
CA VAL A 82 0.04 22.15 -6.01
C VAL A 82 1.44 22.61 -5.59
N PRO A 83 1.56 23.40 -4.51
CA PRO A 83 2.82 24.03 -4.13
C PRO A 83 3.70 23.17 -3.21
N PHE A 84 3.18 22.08 -2.66
CA PHE A 84 3.90 21.22 -1.73
C PHE A 84 4.84 20.24 -2.43
N LYS A 85 5.81 19.73 -1.68
CA LYS A 85 6.75 18.72 -2.17
C LYS A 85 6.06 17.37 -2.38
N LYS A 86 6.39 16.71 -3.50
CA LYS A 86 5.87 15.39 -3.87
C LYS A 86 7.03 14.41 -4.00
N VAL A 87 6.98 13.33 -3.23
CA VAL A 87 8.01 12.29 -3.18
C VAL A 87 7.38 10.94 -3.48
N ALA A 88 7.99 10.15 -4.37
CA ALA A 88 7.54 8.81 -4.67
C ALA A 88 8.53 7.75 -4.24
N VAL A 89 8.02 6.65 -3.69
CA VAL A 89 8.71 5.37 -3.54
C VAL A 89 8.09 4.41 -4.54
N LEU A 90 8.89 3.78 -5.40
CA LEU A 90 8.40 2.92 -6.47
C LEU A 90 7.85 1.59 -5.93
N GLY A 91 6.73 1.15 -6.49
CA GLY A 91 6.13 -0.16 -6.25
C GLY A 91 6.48 -1.20 -7.32
N ASN A 92 5.95 -2.40 -7.15
CA ASN A 92 6.21 -3.50 -8.07
C ASN A 92 5.45 -3.39 -9.42
N HIS A 93 4.36 -2.64 -9.46
CA HIS A 93 3.66 -2.32 -10.70
C HIS A 93 4.21 -1.07 -11.41
N ASP A 94 5.16 -0.35 -10.81
CA ASP A 94 5.77 0.82 -11.42
C ASP A 94 6.91 0.39 -12.37
N HIS A 95 6.53 -0.12 -13.56
CA HIS A 95 7.45 -0.53 -14.62
C HIS A 95 7.97 0.68 -15.42
N THR A 96 8.55 0.44 -16.59
CA THR A 96 9.29 1.45 -17.35
C THR A 96 8.47 2.71 -17.66
N ASP A 97 7.22 2.56 -18.09
CA ASP A 97 6.41 3.70 -18.49
C ASP A 97 5.82 4.43 -17.28
N GLN A 98 5.42 3.68 -16.24
CA GLN A 98 5.01 4.26 -14.97
C GLN A 98 6.15 5.04 -14.31
N ARG A 99 7.38 4.50 -14.30
CA ARG A 99 8.56 5.19 -13.77
C ARG A 99 8.85 6.50 -14.47
N LYS A 100 8.71 6.55 -15.80
CA LYS A 100 8.89 7.79 -16.56
C LYS A 100 7.86 8.84 -16.18
N LEU A 101 6.59 8.44 -16.05
CA LEU A 101 5.52 9.34 -15.63
C LEU A 101 5.75 9.83 -14.20
N ILE A 102 6.03 8.93 -13.26
CA ILE A 102 6.32 9.25 -11.86
C ILE A 102 7.51 10.21 -11.77
N ALA A 103 8.60 9.93 -12.47
CA ALA A 103 9.78 10.80 -12.50
C ALA A 103 9.50 12.20 -13.09
N HIS A 104 8.44 12.36 -13.86
CA HIS A 104 8.01 13.64 -14.40
C HIS A 104 7.08 14.42 -13.45
N LEU A 105 6.29 13.70 -12.64
CA LEU A 105 5.29 14.29 -11.76
C LEU A 105 5.83 14.61 -10.36
N PHE A 106 6.77 13.83 -9.86
CA PHE A 106 7.30 13.94 -8.50
C PHE A 106 8.63 14.68 -8.45
N ASP A 107 8.86 15.42 -7.38
CA ASP A 107 10.09 16.18 -7.15
C ASP A 107 11.28 15.26 -6.81
N GLU A 108 11.00 14.12 -6.14
CA GLU A 108 11.96 13.07 -5.81
C GLU A 108 11.35 11.68 -6.02
N VAL A 109 12.17 10.73 -6.49
CA VAL A 109 11.74 9.33 -6.73
C VAL A 109 12.78 8.37 -6.20
N TYR A 110 12.35 7.43 -5.37
CA TYR A 110 13.18 6.42 -4.73
C TYR A 110 12.75 5.01 -5.14
N ALA A 111 13.71 4.14 -5.40
CA ALA A 111 13.48 2.72 -5.68
C ALA A 111 13.59 1.82 -4.43
N PHE A 112 13.92 2.42 -3.28
CA PHE A 112 14.19 1.75 -2.01
C PHE A 112 13.45 2.45 -0.88
N PRO A 113 13.31 1.80 0.30
CA PRO A 113 12.76 2.43 1.49
C PRO A 113 13.47 3.74 1.84
N VAL A 114 12.70 4.71 2.32
CA VAL A 114 13.18 6.05 2.69
C VAL A 114 12.94 6.31 4.17
N TYR A 115 13.98 6.66 4.90
CA TYR A 115 13.87 7.16 6.25
C TYR A 115 13.56 8.65 6.21
N ILE A 116 12.40 9.07 6.69
CA ILE A 116 12.04 10.49 6.82
C ILE A 116 12.36 11.04 8.20
N SER A 117 12.62 10.15 9.17
CA SER A 117 13.17 10.44 10.49
C SER A 117 13.85 9.16 11.04
N ASP A 118 14.42 9.27 12.24
CA ASP A 118 15.00 8.10 12.94
C ASP A 118 13.94 7.05 13.31
N THR A 119 12.66 7.43 13.31
CA THR A 119 11.53 6.60 13.75
C THR A 119 10.52 6.25 12.67
N VAL A 120 10.62 6.82 11.46
CA VAL A 120 9.64 6.60 10.39
C VAL A 120 10.33 6.18 9.10
N VAL A 121 9.95 5.01 8.60
CA VAL A 121 10.40 4.42 7.35
C VAL A 121 9.24 4.35 6.37
N LEU A 122 9.41 4.86 5.18
CA LEU A 122 8.45 4.77 4.08
C LEU A 122 8.93 3.75 3.05
N SER A 123 8.03 2.89 2.60
CA SER A 123 8.37 1.86 1.60
C SER A 123 7.12 1.43 0.83
N HIS A 124 7.31 0.78 -0.32
CA HIS A 124 6.18 0.13 -0.97
C HIS A 124 5.86 -1.21 -0.29
N TYR A 125 6.86 -2.07 -0.15
CA TYR A 125 6.71 -3.32 0.60
C TYR A 125 6.87 -3.05 2.10
N PRO A 126 6.14 -3.77 2.98
CA PRO A 126 6.48 -3.79 4.39
C PRO A 126 7.93 -4.22 4.60
N VAL A 127 8.66 -3.53 5.46
CA VAL A 127 10.05 -3.83 5.79
C VAL A 127 10.23 -3.96 7.30
N ALA A 128 11.20 -4.78 7.72
CA ALA A 128 11.55 -4.92 9.13
C ALA A 128 11.95 -3.57 9.74
N VAL A 129 11.45 -3.29 10.93
CA VAL A 129 11.73 -2.08 11.69
C VAL A 129 12.08 -2.41 13.14
N TYR A 130 12.74 -1.48 13.82
CA TYR A 130 12.97 -1.58 15.27
C TYR A 130 11.67 -1.31 16.04
N ASP A 131 11.61 -1.75 17.29
CA ASP A 131 10.46 -1.59 18.19
C ASP A 131 10.00 -0.13 18.39
N SER A 132 10.93 0.84 18.21
CA SER A 132 10.66 2.26 18.29
C SER A 132 10.41 2.95 16.95
N GLN A 133 10.29 2.18 15.87
CA GLN A 133 10.09 2.70 14.53
C GLN A 133 8.72 2.28 13.97
N VAL A 134 8.21 3.07 13.04
CA VAL A 134 7.02 2.74 12.24
C VAL A 134 7.43 2.63 10.77
N ASN A 135 6.97 1.57 10.13
CA ASN A 135 6.97 1.44 8.69
C ASN A 135 5.61 1.82 8.12
N VAL A 136 5.57 2.87 7.31
CA VAL A 136 4.41 3.20 6.49
C VAL A 136 4.62 2.60 5.10
N HIS A 137 3.71 1.75 4.66
CA HIS A 137 3.89 0.96 3.45
C HIS A 137 2.62 0.84 2.61
N GLY A 138 2.74 0.32 1.41
CA GLY A 138 1.64 -0.08 0.52
C GLY A 138 1.59 -1.60 0.32
N HIS A 139 1.39 -2.00 -0.92
CA HIS A 139 1.50 -3.35 -1.46
C HIS A 139 0.43 -4.35 -1.01
N LEU A 140 -0.01 -4.33 0.23
CA LEU A 140 -0.91 -5.34 0.79
C LEU A 140 -2.40 -5.10 0.44
N HIS A 141 -2.69 -4.07 -0.38
CA HIS A 141 -4.03 -3.67 -0.79
C HIS A 141 -5.02 -3.66 0.39
N GLY A 142 -6.02 -4.58 0.39
CA GLY A 142 -7.03 -4.70 1.43
C GLY A 142 -6.57 -5.30 2.76
N SER A 143 -5.33 -5.79 2.85
CA SER A 143 -4.81 -6.50 4.02
C SER A 143 -4.00 -5.59 4.94
N ARG A 144 -3.96 -5.93 6.24
CA ARG A 144 -3.15 -5.23 7.24
C ARG A 144 -2.28 -6.24 7.99
N LEU A 145 -1.06 -5.82 8.32
CA LEU A 145 -0.25 -6.56 9.28
C LEU A 145 -0.86 -6.44 10.68
N ARG A 146 -0.66 -7.44 11.50
CA ARG A 146 -1.10 -7.41 12.91
C ARG A 146 -0.16 -6.58 13.79
N ASP A 147 1.04 -6.34 13.30
CA ASP A 147 2.07 -5.59 13.98
C ASP A 147 1.70 -4.09 13.99
N PRO A 148 1.59 -3.46 15.17
CA PRO A 148 1.25 -2.04 15.29
C PRO A 148 2.29 -1.10 14.67
N ASN A 149 3.52 -1.58 14.47
CA ASN A 149 4.61 -0.82 13.85
C ASN A 149 4.49 -0.69 12.33
N HIS A 150 3.49 -1.35 11.72
CA HIS A 150 3.26 -1.33 10.29
C HIS A 150 1.92 -0.68 9.96
N LEU A 151 1.98 0.43 9.23
CA LEU A 151 0.81 1.18 8.77
C LEU A 151 0.65 1.06 7.26
N ASN A 152 -0.42 0.41 6.82
CA ASN A 152 -0.73 0.27 5.41
C ASN A 152 -1.43 1.52 4.88
N ALA A 153 -0.74 2.27 4.00
CA ALA A 153 -1.21 3.48 3.32
C ALA A 153 -1.91 3.20 1.98
N SER A 154 -2.19 1.92 1.67
CA SER A 154 -2.98 1.58 0.48
C SER A 154 -4.33 2.28 0.55
N ILE A 155 -4.68 2.98 -0.53
CA ILE A 155 -5.86 3.85 -0.59
C ILE A 155 -7.17 3.12 -0.22
N ALA A 156 -7.28 1.84 -0.57
CA ALA A 156 -8.45 1.04 -0.26
C ALA A 156 -8.57 0.69 1.24
N VAL A 157 -7.43 0.38 1.90
CA VAL A 157 -7.39 0.08 3.34
C VAL A 157 -7.59 1.32 4.18
N ALA A 158 -7.07 2.45 3.71
CA ALA A 158 -7.20 3.75 4.38
C ALA A 158 -8.59 4.38 4.21
N GLY A 159 -9.55 3.67 3.57
CA GLY A 159 -10.91 4.18 3.37
C GLY A 159 -10.98 5.34 2.38
N TYR A 160 -10.07 5.35 1.41
CA TYR A 160 -9.90 6.42 0.43
C TYR A 160 -9.53 7.77 1.06
N GLU A 161 -8.84 7.72 2.19
CA GLU A 161 -8.18 8.86 2.81
C GLU A 161 -6.67 8.62 2.88
N PRO A 162 -5.82 9.66 2.84
CA PRO A 162 -4.38 9.46 3.00
C PRO A 162 -4.05 9.25 4.47
N LEU A 163 -2.98 8.53 4.73
CA LEU A 163 -2.42 8.41 6.07
C LEU A 163 -1.66 9.70 6.42
N THR A 164 -2.04 10.35 7.51
CA THR A 164 -1.46 11.62 7.93
C THR A 164 -0.33 11.45 8.95
N GLN A 165 0.54 12.45 9.06
CA GLN A 165 1.57 12.52 10.10
C GLN A 165 1.00 12.33 11.50
N THR A 166 -0.14 12.93 11.81
CA THR A 166 -0.78 12.80 13.13
C THR A 166 -1.14 11.35 13.46
N GLN A 167 -1.58 10.57 12.46
CA GLN A 167 -1.88 9.15 12.66
C GLN A 167 -0.60 8.33 12.89
N VAL A 168 0.48 8.62 12.17
CA VAL A 168 1.79 7.97 12.37
C VAL A 168 2.36 8.30 13.75
N GLU A 169 2.32 9.57 14.16
CA GLU A 169 2.74 10.03 15.50
C GLU A 169 1.91 9.40 16.61
N GLY A 170 0.61 9.19 16.38
CA GLY A 170 -0.28 8.50 17.32
C GLY A 170 0.15 7.06 17.57
N VAL A 171 0.62 6.36 16.54
CA VAL A 171 1.19 5.01 16.68
C VAL A 171 2.52 5.07 17.41
N LEU A 172 3.44 5.94 16.98
CA LEU A 172 4.76 6.11 17.62
C LEU A 172 4.66 6.39 19.13
N ALA A 173 3.68 7.17 19.55
CA ALA A 173 3.46 7.49 20.96
C ALA A 173 3.08 6.26 21.82
N GLY A 174 2.56 5.21 21.19
CA GLY A 174 2.20 3.95 21.86
C GLY A 174 3.33 2.89 21.83
N LEU A 175 4.43 3.15 21.10
CA LEU A 175 5.52 2.21 20.99
C LEU A 175 6.50 2.29 22.16
N PRO A 176 7.22 1.20 22.48
CA PRO A 176 8.31 1.24 23.45
C PRO A 176 9.43 2.16 22.97
N THR A 177 10.15 2.72 23.93
CA THR A 177 11.41 3.42 23.63
C THR A 177 12.44 2.43 23.10
N TRP A 178 13.29 2.89 22.20
CA TRP A 178 14.27 2.06 21.50
C TRP A 178 15.10 1.18 22.45
N SER A 179 14.99 -0.14 22.27
CA SER A 179 15.73 -1.16 23.05
C SER A 179 16.95 -1.72 22.30
N GLY A 180 17.12 -1.35 21.02
CA GLY A 180 18.17 -1.91 20.16
C GLY A 180 17.84 -3.29 19.57
N ALA A 181 16.66 -3.83 19.87
CA ALA A 181 16.21 -5.09 19.31
C ALA A 181 15.43 -4.88 18.00
N PHE A 182 15.70 -5.69 17.00
CA PHE A 182 14.76 -5.93 15.91
C PHE A 182 13.66 -6.81 16.49
N LEU A 183 12.52 -6.22 16.81
CA LEU A 183 11.38 -6.98 17.35
C LEU A 183 10.42 -7.46 16.25
N HIS A 184 10.45 -6.82 15.11
CA HIS A 184 9.44 -7.02 14.08
C HIS A 184 10.08 -7.16 12.71
N GLU A 185 10.50 -8.38 12.38
CA GLU A 185 10.43 -8.76 10.98
C GLU A 185 8.95 -8.86 10.63
N PRO A 186 8.48 -8.24 9.53
CA PRO A 186 7.13 -8.47 9.06
C PRO A 186 7.00 -9.97 8.87
N TYR A 187 6.26 -10.61 9.77
CA TYR A 187 6.04 -12.05 9.68
C TYR A 187 5.40 -12.29 8.34
N ALA A 188 6.04 -13.06 7.54
CA ALA A 188 5.53 -13.43 6.26
C ALA A 188 4.16 -14.16 6.37
N ALA A 189 3.80 -14.71 7.52
CA ALA A 189 2.45 -15.13 7.84
C ALA A 189 1.41 -14.01 7.64
N ASP A 190 1.77 -12.75 7.89
CA ASP A 190 0.87 -11.62 7.71
C ASP A 190 0.70 -11.20 6.23
N TYR A 191 1.60 -11.63 5.33
CA TYR A 191 1.47 -11.42 3.88
C TYR A 191 0.40 -12.29 3.19
N LEU A 192 -0.23 -13.17 3.92
CA LEU A 192 -1.07 -14.24 3.37
C LEU A 192 -2.56 -14.03 3.57
N PHE A 193 -2.93 -12.82 3.90
CA PHE A 193 -4.32 -12.42 3.74
C PHE A 193 -4.54 -11.97 2.29
N VAL A 194 -5.33 -12.72 1.55
CA VAL A 194 -5.94 -12.27 0.31
C VAL A 194 -7.43 -12.21 0.59
N ASP A 195 -8.04 -11.08 0.33
CA ASP A 195 -9.47 -10.85 0.55
C ASP A 195 -9.95 -11.02 2.00
N GLY A 196 -9.07 -10.73 2.98
CA GLY A 196 -9.40 -10.87 4.40
C GLY A 196 -9.44 -12.32 4.91
N THR A 197 -9.10 -13.31 4.07
CA THR A 197 -9.07 -14.74 4.44
C THR A 197 -7.64 -15.13 4.82
N PRO A 198 -7.42 -15.70 6.03
CA PRO A 198 -6.13 -16.26 6.42
C PRO A 198 -5.69 -17.33 5.43
N ARG A 199 -4.43 -17.30 5.02
CA ARG A 199 -3.83 -18.40 4.24
C ARG A 199 -2.82 -19.14 5.11
N ASP A 200 -2.88 -20.47 5.06
CA ASP A 200 -1.92 -21.31 5.75
C ASP A 200 -0.51 -21.11 5.18
N VAL A 201 0.45 -20.87 6.05
CA VAL A 201 1.86 -20.70 5.73
C VAL A 201 2.68 -21.62 6.60
N VAL A 202 3.67 -22.22 6.01
CA VAL A 202 4.69 -22.94 6.76
C VAL A 202 5.78 -21.95 7.18
N VAL A 203 5.84 -21.70 8.48
CA VAL A 203 6.87 -20.86 9.13
C VAL A 203 7.83 -21.77 9.88
N HIS A 204 9.12 -21.66 9.63
CA HIS A 204 10.16 -22.39 10.38
C HIS A 204 10.38 -21.76 11.76
N ASN A 205 11.00 -22.52 12.68
CA ASN A 205 11.29 -22.08 14.05
C ASN A 205 12.24 -20.86 14.12
N ASP A 206 12.93 -20.53 13.04
CA ASP A 206 13.79 -19.36 12.91
C ASP A 206 13.05 -18.15 12.32
N GLY A 207 11.72 -18.26 12.10
CA GLY A 207 10.89 -17.23 11.50
C GLY A 207 10.93 -17.17 9.97
N SER A 208 11.75 -17.99 9.30
CA SER A 208 11.76 -18.07 7.83
C SER A 208 10.53 -18.79 7.28
N ILE A 209 10.14 -18.44 6.04
CA ILE A 209 8.98 -19.05 5.37
C ILE A 209 9.43 -20.07 4.35
N ASP A 210 8.79 -21.22 4.38
CA ASP A 210 8.84 -22.16 3.28
C ASP A 210 7.74 -21.87 2.25
N LEU A 211 8.06 -21.01 1.30
CA LEU A 211 7.16 -20.71 0.18
C LEU A 211 6.79 -21.95 -0.63
N ALA A 212 7.69 -22.90 -0.77
CA ALA A 212 7.44 -24.13 -1.51
C ALA A 212 6.49 -25.05 -0.75
N ALA A 213 6.63 -25.17 0.57
CA ALA A 213 5.71 -25.90 1.41
C ALA A 213 4.33 -25.24 1.45
N SER A 214 4.28 -23.93 1.55
CA SER A 214 3.04 -23.14 1.52
C SER A 214 2.27 -23.29 0.20
N LEU A 215 2.97 -23.39 -0.92
CA LEU A 215 2.37 -23.64 -2.25
C LEU A 215 1.84 -25.08 -2.36
N ARG A 216 2.57 -26.09 -1.84
CA ARG A 216 2.13 -27.48 -1.83
C ARG A 216 0.85 -27.69 -1.01
N MET A 217 0.75 -27.08 0.18
CA MET A 217 -0.47 -27.10 0.99
C MET A 217 -1.69 -26.54 0.23
N ARG A 218 -1.48 -25.56 -0.64
CA ARG A 218 -2.54 -25.01 -1.52
C ARG A 218 -3.01 -26.00 -2.57
N GLU A 219 -2.09 -26.71 -3.21
CA GLU A 219 -2.42 -27.69 -4.24
C GLU A 219 -3.21 -28.87 -3.64
N GLU A 220 -2.86 -29.27 -2.42
CA GLU A 220 -3.54 -30.34 -1.69
C GLU A 220 -4.93 -29.90 -1.21
N SER A 221 -5.11 -28.66 -0.75
CA SER A 221 -6.42 -28.14 -0.32
C SER A 221 -7.39 -27.97 -1.50
N THR A 222 -6.90 -27.51 -2.64
CA THR A 222 -7.71 -27.37 -3.86
C THR A 222 -8.09 -28.73 -4.48
N GLN A 223 -7.26 -29.75 -4.33
CA GLN A 223 -7.60 -31.11 -4.77
C GLN A 223 -8.61 -31.79 -3.82
N GLY A 224 -8.58 -31.46 -2.53
CA GLY A 224 -9.56 -31.95 -1.56
C GLY A 224 -10.97 -31.43 -1.79
N ASP A 225 -11.10 -30.16 -2.15
CA ASP A 225 -12.39 -29.52 -2.45
C ASP A 225 -13.02 -30.02 -3.75
N VAL A 226 -12.22 -30.37 -4.75
CA VAL A 226 -12.72 -30.98 -6.01
C VAL A 226 -13.22 -32.41 -5.79
N ALA A 227 -12.57 -33.19 -4.91
CA ALA A 227 -12.98 -34.55 -4.62
C ALA A 227 -14.28 -34.65 -3.78
N GLN A 228 -14.61 -33.62 -3.01
CA GLN A 228 -15.88 -33.53 -2.28
C GLN A 228 -17.06 -33.01 -3.14
N GLY A 229 -16.76 -32.26 -4.20
CA GLY A 229 -17.79 -31.75 -5.14
C GLY A 229 -18.38 -32.83 -6.04
N ASP A 230 -17.60 -33.83 -6.43
CA ASP A 230 -18.05 -34.92 -7.32
C ASP A 230 -18.86 -36.01 -6.59
N ALA A 231 -18.76 -36.11 -5.27
CA ALA A 231 -19.53 -37.10 -4.48
C ALA A 231 -20.97 -36.65 -4.16
N ALA A 232 -21.32 -35.39 -4.42
CA ALA A 232 -22.64 -34.84 -4.12
C ALA A 232 -23.59 -34.80 -5.35
N GLN A 233 -23.20 -35.37 -6.49
CA GLN A 233 -24.01 -35.40 -7.72
C GLN A 233 -24.52 -36.83 -8.12
N GLU A 234 -24.29 -37.82 -7.29
CA GLU A 234 -24.76 -39.21 -7.54
C GLU A 234 -25.75 -39.76 -6.47
N GLU A 235 -26.63 -38.92 -5.94
CA GLU A 235 -27.81 -39.37 -5.19
C GLU A 235 -29.10 -38.72 -5.71
#